data_f651f728b2d24c3a57488c3b24cadd9e
#
_entry.id   f651f728b2d24c3a57488c3b24cadd9e
#
_cell.length_a   1.000
_cell.length_b   1.000
_cell.length_c   1.000
_cell.angle_alpha   90.00
_cell.angle_beta   90.00
_cell.angle_gamma   90.00
#
_symmetry.space_group_name_H-M   'P 1'
#
loop_
_entity.id
_entity.type
_entity.pdbx_description
1 polymer ?
#
loop_
_entity_poly.entity_id
_entity_poly.type
_entity_poly.pdbx_seq_one_letter_code
_entity_poly.pdbx_strand_id
1 'polypeptide(L)'
;MKITKSIFGKEGNDIDKFNALDLDERSIVFYSEDISSFVYFEQIIRELTEKMGYQICYMTSAKDDPILKNENKNIRSFYIGDSEIVKLKFFLGLKAKVLIMTMPDLGTYHIKRSKAFPVHYVHVFHSIVSSHTIYRKGAFDHFDSIFCTGPHHVEEIKATERLYNLNHKNLVECGYGLLDKLQKSKPLQNQEMHTKDGRKRILVAPSWGKKGLLETKGL
;
A
#
# COMPACT_ATOMS: atom_id res chain seq x y z
N MET A 1 39.69 -8.72 -3.85
CA MET A 1 39.16 -9.69 -4.86
C MET A 1 37.71 -9.33 -5.12
N LYS A 2 37.46 -8.59 -6.20
CA LYS A 2 36.12 -8.14 -6.63
C LYS A 2 35.55 -9.20 -7.55
N ILE A 3 34.56 -9.97 -7.15
CA ILE A 3 33.63 -10.65 -8.04
C ILE A 3 32.33 -10.91 -7.26
N THR A 4 31.40 -9.99 -7.30
CA THR A 4 29.97 -10.30 -7.32
C THR A 4 29.32 -9.29 -8.24
N LYS A 5 29.50 -9.47 -9.54
CA LYS A 5 28.60 -8.87 -10.53
C LYS A 5 27.21 -9.41 -10.22
N SER A 6 26.32 -8.50 -9.87
CA SER A 6 24.90 -8.70 -9.61
C SER A 6 24.31 -9.71 -10.62
N ILE A 7 23.90 -10.85 -10.12
CA ILE A 7 23.08 -11.84 -10.86
C ILE A 7 21.64 -11.28 -11.04
N PHE A 8 21.33 -10.22 -10.36
CA PHE A 8 20.05 -9.52 -10.39
C PHE A 8 20.28 -8.20 -11.12
N GLY A 9 19.52 -7.93 -12.18
CA GLY A 9 19.61 -6.74 -13.02
C GLY A 9 19.43 -5.40 -12.24
N LYS A 10 18.68 -4.44 -12.78
CA LYS A 10 18.43 -3.13 -12.15
C LYS A 10 17.82 -3.25 -10.73
N GLU A 11 17.02 -4.30 -10.50
CA GLU A 11 16.34 -4.64 -9.24
C GLU A 11 17.32 -4.89 -8.09
N GLY A 12 18.35 -5.70 -8.32
CA GLY A 12 19.38 -5.98 -7.31
C GLY A 12 20.19 -4.73 -6.95
N ASN A 13 20.41 -3.86 -7.91
CA ASN A 13 21.13 -2.61 -7.68
C ASN A 13 20.37 -1.65 -6.76
N ASP A 14 19.04 -1.56 -6.87
CA ASP A 14 18.27 -0.63 -6.03
C ASP A 14 18.08 -1.17 -4.61
N ILE A 15 17.97 -2.48 -4.42
CA ILE A 15 18.02 -3.10 -3.08
C ILE A 15 19.38 -2.88 -2.42
N ASP A 16 20.47 -3.00 -3.17
CA ASP A 16 21.82 -2.75 -2.64
C ASP A 16 22.00 -1.27 -2.24
N LYS A 17 21.49 -0.33 -3.05
CA LYS A 17 21.48 1.09 -2.71
C LYS A 17 20.68 1.37 -1.44
N PHE A 18 19.47 0.79 -1.31
CA PHE A 18 18.66 0.90 -0.10
C PHE A 18 19.42 0.36 1.11
N ASN A 19 20.05 -0.81 1.00
CA ASN A 19 20.78 -1.43 2.08
C ASN A 19 22.06 -0.66 2.49
N ALA A 20 22.61 0.14 1.59
CA ALA A 20 23.76 1.00 1.85
C ALA A 20 23.40 2.28 2.62
N LEU A 21 22.12 2.63 2.74
CA LEU A 21 21.67 3.77 3.53
C LEU A 21 21.86 3.51 5.02
N ASP A 22 22.09 4.58 5.79
CA ASP A 22 22.07 4.51 7.24
C ASP A 22 20.65 4.17 7.76
N LEU A 23 20.57 3.62 8.97
CA LEU A 23 19.30 3.19 9.55
C LEU A 23 18.30 4.34 9.71
N ASP A 24 18.80 5.55 10.00
CA ASP A 24 17.93 6.72 10.13
C ASP A 24 17.38 7.18 8.78
N GLU A 25 18.16 7.10 7.70
CA GLU A 25 17.74 7.43 6.32
C GLU A 25 16.70 6.47 5.78
N ARG A 26 16.67 5.21 6.23
CA ARG A 26 15.69 4.18 5.87
C ARG A 26 14.76 3.78 7.01
N SER A 27 14.58 4.68 7.98
CA SER A 27 13.75 4.40 9.14
C SER A 27 12.26 4.24 8.79
N ILE A 28 11.74 4.98 7.82
CA ILE A 28 10.35 4.94 7.36
C ILE A 28 10.33 4.43 5.93
N VAL A 29 9.72 3.27 5.74
CA VAL A 29 9.64 2.60 4.43
C VAL A 29 8.18 2.43 4.04
N PHE A 30 7.83 2.83 2.82
CA PHE A 30 6.58 2.50 2.17
C PHE A 30 6.83 1.38 1.16
N TYR A 31 5.92 0.40 1.10
CA TYR A 31 5.97 -0.64 0.08
C TYR A 31 4.69 -0.64 -0.75
N SER A 32 4.87 -0.60 -2.05
CA SER A 32 3.82 -0.67 -3.06
C SER A 32 4.04 -1.87 -3.97
N GLU A 33 3.01 -2.69 -4.15
CA GLU A 33 3.07 -3.80 -5.09
C GLU A 33 2.82 -3.33 -6.53
N ASP A 34 1.97 -2.31 -6.70
CA ASP A 34 1.59 -1.77 -8.00
C ASP A 34 1.42 -0.23 -7.96
N ILE A 35 1.26 0.36 -9.14
CA ILE A 35 1.12 1.81 -9.33
C ILE A 35 -0.10 2.38 -8.59
N SER A 36 -1.16 1.60 -8.41
CA SER A 36 -2.42 2.07 -7.83
C SER A 36 -2.32 2.32 -6.32
N SER A 37 -1.33 1.74 -5.66
CA SER A 37 -1.18 1.83 -4.20
C SER A 37 -0.78 3.23 -3.72
N PHE A 38 -0.06 4.01 -4.54
CA PHE A 38 0.45 5.33 -4.15
C PHE A 38 -0.66 6.28 -3.68
N VAL A 39 -1.83 6.24 -4.30
CA VAL A 39 -2.95 7.14 -3.96
C VAL A 39 -3.40 7.00 -2.50
N TYR A 40 -3.21 5.84 -1.89
CA TYR A 40 -3.57 5.59 -0.49
C TYR A 40 -2.50 6.08 0.49
N PHE A 41 -1.26 6.23 0.02
CA PHE A 41 -0.13 6.76 0.79
C PHE A 41 0.06 8.26 0.62
N GLU A 42 -0.43 8.85 -0.47
CA GLU A 42 -0.11 10.22 -0.90
C GLU A 42 -0.22 11.24 0.23
N GLN A 43 -1.33 11.22 0.96
CA GLN A 43 -1.55 12.17 2.05
C GLN A 43 -0.58 11.94 3.22
N ILE A 44 -0.34 10.68 3.59
CA ILE A 44 0.59 10.33 4.68
C ILE A 44 2.00 10.75 4.29
N ILE A 45 2.42 10.45 3.06
CA ILE A 45 3.74 10.82 2.55
C ILE A 45 3.91 12.34 2.56
N ARG A 46 2.92 13.10 2.11
CA ARG A 46 2.96 14.58 2.13
C ARG A 46 3.08 15.14 3.54
N GLU A 47 2.28 14.65 4.48
CA GLU A 47 2.39 15.08 5.88
C GLU A 47 3.81 14.83 6.43
N LEU A 48 4.34 13.62 6.21
CA LEU A 48 5.66 13.24 6.69
C LEU A 48 6.78 14.07 6.03
N THR A 49 6.74 14.23 4.70
CA THR A 49 7.86 14.80 3.95
C THR A 49 7.81 16.31 3.84
N GLU A 50 6.61 16.91 3.62
CA GLU A 50 6.45 18.34 3.36
C GLU A 50 6.22 19.14 4.65
N LYS A 51 5.45 18.60 5.61
CA LYS A 51 5.14 19.31 6.85
C LYS A 51 6.06 18.97 8.00
N MET A 52 6.44 17.69 8.14
CA MET A 52 7.26 17.22 9.26
C MET A 52 8.75 17.10 8.90
N GLY A 53 9.11 17.18 7.61
CA GLY A 53 10.49 17.13 7.12
C GLY A 53 11.15 15.76 7.24
N TYR A 54 10.40 14.69 7.46
CA TYR A 54 10.95 13.33 7.50
C TYR A 54 11.42 12.88 6.12
N GLN A 55 12.53 12.15 6.10
CA GLN A 55 12.93 11.38 4.93
C GLN A 55 12.23 10.02 4.95
N ILE A 56 11.79 9.57 3.79
CA ILE A 56 11.17 8.26 3.59
C ILE A 56 11.83 7.50 2.45
N CYS A 57 11.77 6.18 2.52
CA CYS A 57 12.09 5.30 1.40
C CYS A 57 10.78 4.74 0.83
N TYR A 58 10.66 4.76 -0.48
CA TYR A 58 9.51 4.18 -1.19
C TYR A 58 9.99 3.02 -2.06
N MET A 59 9.58 1.81 -1.69
CA MET A 59 9.92 0.58 -2.39
C MET A 59 8.74 0.19 -3.27
N THR A 60 8.98 0.01 -4.57
CA THR A 60 7.92 -0.40 -5.51
C THR A 60 8.30 -1.65 -6.31
N SER A 61 7.32 -2.51 -6.52
CA SER A 61 7.42 -3.64 -7.43
C SER A 61 6.99 -3.30 -8.86
N ALA A 62 6.44 -2.11 -9.09
CA ALA A 62 6.02 -1.64 -10.40
C ALA A 62 7.15 -0.86 -11.10
N LYS A 63 7.59 -1.36 -12.25
CA LYS A 63 8.70 -0.78 -13.02
C LYS A 63 8.44 0.64 -13.50
N ASP A 64 7.18 0.92 -13.82
CA ASP A 64 6.74 2.20 -14.39
C ASP A 64 6.05 3.09 -13.36
N ASP A 65 6.26 2.83 -12.07
CA ASP A 65 5.71 3.64 -10.98
C ASP A 65 6.23 5.09 -11.10
N PRO A 66 5.33 6.09 -11.19
CA PRO A 66 5.73 7.49 -11.34
C PRO A 66 6.61 8.00 -10.20
N ILE A 67 6.49 7.43 -9.00
CA ILE A 67 7.30 7.80 -7.84
C ILE A 67 8.81 7.59 -8.07
N LEU A 68 9.19 6.70 -8.97
CA LEU A 68 10.60 6.48 -9.34
C LEU A 68 11.25 7.69 -10.02
N LYS A 69 10.43 8.65 -10.48
CA LYS A 69 10.87 9.89 -11.13
C LYS A 69 10.55 11.13 -10.28
N ASN A 70 10.17 10.92 -9.00
CA ASN A 70 9.84 12.05 -8.14
C ASN A 70 11.08 12.91 -7.85
N GLU A 71 10.84 14.23 -7.65
CA GLU A 71 11.90 15.22 -7.40
C GLU A 71 11.95 15.68 -5.93
N ASN A 72 11.08 15.14 -5.06
CA ASN A 72 11.08 15.48 -3.65
C ASN A 72 12.30 14.86 -2.96
N LYS A 73 13.21 15.72 -2.46
CA LYS A 73 14.47 15.28 -1.82
C LYS A 73 14.24 14.46 -0.54
N ASN A 74 13.05 14.52 0.04
CA ASN A 74 12.69 13.75 1.22
C ASN A 74 12.12 12.36 0.86
N ILE A 75 12.01 12.02 -0.43
CA ILE A 75 11.54 10.72 -0.90
C ILE A 75 12.65 10.04 -1.70
N ARG A 76 13.14 8.92 -1.21
CA ARG A 76 14.06 8.04 -1.94
C ARG A 76 13.28 6.84 -2.47
N SER A 77 13.17 6.71 -3.77
CA SER A 77 12.41 5.63 -4.41
C SER A 77 13.31 4.56 -5.00
N PHE A 78 12.89 3.30 -4.87
CA PHE A 78 13.66 2.12 -5.28
C PHE A 78 12.73 1.12 -5.97
N TYR A 79 13.18 0.57 -7.07
CA TYR A 79 12.52 -0.52 -7.76
C TYR A 79 13.09 -1.87 -7.30
N ILE A 80 12.23 -2.73 -6.73
CA ILE A 80 12.66 -4.04 -6.21
C ILE A 80 12.22 -5.22 -7.08
N GLY A 81 11.54 -4.93 -8.20
CA GLY A 81 11.04 -5.97 -9.10
C GLY A 81 9.78 -6.68 -8.60
N ASP A 82 9.22 -7.54 -9.44
CA ASP A 82 8.02 -8.31 -9.19
C ASP A 82 8.29 -9.77 -8.81
N SER A 83 9.56 -10.21 -8.86
CA SER A 83 9.96 -11.58 -8.50
C SER A 83 9.65 -11.88 -7.03
N GLU A 84 8.86 -12.93 -6.77
CA GLU A 84 8.53 -13.38 -5.41
C GLU A 84 9.77 -13.71 -4.56
N ILE A 85 10.83 -14.26 -5.18
CA ILE A 85 12.08 -14.59 -4.49
C ILE A 85 12.80 -13.31 -4.05
N VAL A 86 12.81 -12.29 -4.89
CA VAL A 86 13.42 -10.99 -4.57
C VAL A 86 12.64 -10.29 -3.47
N LYS A 87 11.31 -10.24 -3.59
CA LYS A 87 10.42 -9.72 -2.55
C LYS A 87 10.64 -10.45 -1.21
N LEU A 88 10.67 -11.78 -1.21
CA LEU A 88 10.90 -12.57 0.00
C LEU A 88 12.24 -12.23 0.67
N LYS A 89 13.33 -12.13 -0.11
CA LYS A 89 14.65 -11.74 0.41
C LYS A 89 14.64 -10.34 0.97
N PHE A 90 14.00 -9.40 0.28
CA PHE A 90 13.84 -8.01 0.74
C PHE A 90 13.12 -7.97 2.09
N PHE A 91 11.94 -8.58 2.20
CA PHE A 91 11.16 -8.58 3.44
C PHE A 91 11.88 -9.25 4.60
N LEU A 92 12.51 -10.42 4.38
CA LEU A 92 13.25 -11.13 5.42
C LEU A 92 14.48 -10.36 5.91
N GLY A 93 15.12 -9.62 5.02
CA GLY A 93 16.34 -8.85 5.31
C GLY A 93 16.11 -7.39 5.67
N LEU A 94 14.86 -6.92 5.65
CA LEU A 94 14.54 -5.50 5.85
C LEU A 94 15.03 -4.99 7.20
N LYS A 95 15.78 -3.88 7.15
CA LYS A 95 16.21 -3.12 8.34
C LYS A 95 15.63 -1.73 8.24
N ALA A 96 14.50 -1.52 8.89
CA ALA A 96 13.77 -0.26 8.98
C ALA A 96 13.10 -0.16 10.35
N LYS A 97 12.76 1.04 10.81
CA LYS A 97 11.97 1.20 12.05
C LYS A 97 10.49 0.89 11.78
N VAL A 98 9.97 1.38 10.64
CA VAL A 98 8.56 1.23 10.25
C VAL A 98 8.45 0.84 8.79
N LEU A 99 7.59 -0.13 8.49
CA LEU A 99 7.14 -0.45 7.14
C LEU A 99 5.64 -0.22 7.02
N ILE A 100 5.24 0.57 6.03
CA ILE A 100 3.86 0.95 5.75
C ILE A 100 3.46 0.35 4.40
N MET A 101 2.35 -0.39 4.35
CA MET A 101 1.87 -1.02 3.12
C MET A 101 0.35 -1.21 3.10
N THR A 102 -0.21 -1.36 1.89
CA THR A 102 -1.63 -1.68 1.68
C THR A 102 -1.89 -3.18 1.54
N MET A 103 -0.83 -3.97 1.33
CA MET A 103 -0.95 -5.42 1.19
C MET A 103 -1.40 -6.05 2.49
N PRO A 104 -2.46 -6.87 2.49
CA PRO A 104 -2.81 -7.72 3.63
C PRO A 104 -1.86 -8.95 3.68
N ASP A 105 -2.16 -9.88 4.58
CA ASP A 105 -1.50 -11.19 4.59
C ASP A 105 -0.01 -11.19 4.93
N LEU A 106 0.43 -10.19 5.70
CA LEU A 106 1.77 -10.19 6.28
C LEU A 106 2.02 -11.51 7.04
N GLY A 107 3.16 -12.11 6.79
CA GLY A 107 3.49 -13.43 7.36
C GLY A 107 3.18 -14.60 6.42
N THR A 108 2.52 -14.37 5.30
CA THR A 108 2.21 -15.40 4.29
C THR A 108 2.97 -15.17 2.99
N TYR A 109 3.00 -16.16 2.13
CA TYR A 109 3.68 -16.11 0.82
C TYR A 109 5.08 -15.46 0.92
N HIS A 110 5.36 -14.51 0.05
CA HIS A 110 6.64 -13.78 -0.01
C HIS A 110 6.69 -12.56 0.93
N ILE A 111 5.55 -12.12 1.50
CA ILE A 111 5.50 -10.98 2.42
C ILE A 111 5.68 -11.49 3.85
N LYS A 112 6.92 -11.50 4.34
CA LYS A 112 7.28 -11.99 5.67
C LYS A 112 7.73 -10.85 6.57
N ARG A 113 7.53 -11.01 7.88
CA ARG A 113 8.18 -10.11 8.83
C ARG A 113 9.70 -10.28 8.75
N SER A 114 10.43 -9.18 8.90
CA SER A 114 11.89 -9.20 8.93
C SER A 114 12.39 -10.12 10.04
N LYS A 115 13.44 -10.87 9.73
CA LYS A 115 14.24 -11.63 10.70
C LYS A 115 15.53 -10.91 11.08
N ALA A 116 15.87 -9.83 10.35
CA ALA A 116 17.10 -9.09 10.52
C ALA A 116 16.97 -7.90 11.48
N PHE A 117 15.74 -7.41 11.71
CA PHE A 117 15.49 -6.21 12.52
C PHE A 117 14.05 -6.20 13.06
N PRO A 118 13.78 -5.61 14.24
CA PRO A 118 12.44 -5.47 14.81
C PRO A 118 11.67 -4.33 14.11
N VAL A 119 11.14 -4.60 12.93
CA VAL A 119 10.36 -3.63 12.15
C VAL A 119 8.94 -3.54 12.69
N HIS A 120 8.41 -2.33 12.84
CA HIS A 120 7.01 -2.06 13.12
C HIS A 120 6.20 -2.01 11.81
N TYR A 121 5.21 -2.88 11.66
CA TYR A 121 4.43 -3.01 10.43
C TYR A 121 3.09 -2.31 10.55
N VAL A 122 2.81 -1.42 9.59
CA VAL A 122 1.58 -0.63 9.52
C VAL A 122 0.80 -1.03 8.27
N HIS A 123 -0.44 -1.45 8.44
CA HIS A 123 -1.36 -1.63 7.33
C HIS A 123 -2.17 -0.36 7.07
N VAL A 124 -2.29 0.03 5.81
CA VAL A 124 -3.18 1.11 5.35
C VAL A 124 -4.27 0.50 4.50
N PHE A 125 -5.54 0.67 4.89
CA PHE A 125 -6.64 0.19 4.09
C PHE A 125 -6.74 0.94 2.75
N HIS A 126 -6.86 0.18 1.67
CA HIS A 126 -7.07 0.68 0.32
C HIS A 126 -8.55 0.64 -0.12
N SER A 127 -9.45 0.32 0.80
CA SER A 127 -10.89 0.31 0.57
C SER A 127 -11.65 0.59 1.87
N ILE A 128 -12.90 1.07 1.73
CA ILE A 128 -13.80 1.39 2.86
C ILE A 128 -14.79 0.27 3.18
N VAL A 129 -14.63 -0.88 2.54
CA VAL A 129 -15.52 -2.03 2.73
C VAL A 129 -15.18 -2.79 4.00
N SER A 130 -16.15 -3.54 4.52
CA SER A 130 -15.96 -4.39 5.69
C SER A 130 -14.76 -5.33 5.52
N SER A 131 -13.89 -5.36 6.51
CA SER A 131 -12.73 -6.25 6.55
C SER A 131 -13.14 -7.73 6.62
N HIS A 132 -14.31 -8.03 7.16
CA HIS A 132 -14.83 -9.40 7.31
C HIS A 132 -15.40 -9.99 6.01
N THR A 133 -15.74 -9.15 5.02
CA THR A 133 -16.37 -9.63 3.78
C THR A 133 -15.38 -9.91 2.65
N ILE A 134 -14.24 -9.22 2.65
CA ILE A 134 -13.29 -9.27 1.53
C ILE A 134 -12.00 -9.99 1.91
N TYR A 135 -11.52 -9.76 3.12
CA TYR A 135 -10.24 -10.31 3.53
C TYR A 135 -10.40 -11.69 4.16
N ARG A 136 -9.44 -12.56 3.90
CA ARG A 136 -9.41 -13.87 4.54
C ARG A 136 -9.11 -13.77 6.03
N LYS A 137 -9.48 -14.80 6.77
CA LYS A 137 -9.08 -14.94 8.18
C LYS A 137 -7.55 -14.85 8.29
N GLY A 138 -7.07 -14.07 9.24
CA GLY A 138 -5.65 -13.91 9.53
C GLY A 138 -4.94 -12.86 8.68
N ALA A 139 -5.64 -12.17 7.76
CA ALA A 139 -5.04 -11.19 6.86
C ALA A 139 -4.28 -10.06 7.58
N PHE A 140 -4.72 -9.71 8.79
CA PHE A 140 -4.15 -8.61 9.58
C PHE A 140 -3.41 -9.05 10.83
N ASP A 141 -3.31 -10.35 11.12
CA ASP A 141 -2.82 -10.86 12.41
C ASP A 141 -1.40 -10.43 12.75
N HIS A 142 -0.56 -10.25 11.74
CA HIS A 142 0.86 -9.96 11.91
C HIS A 142 1.23 -8.49 11.81
N PHE A 143 0.26 -7.59 11.68
CA PHE A 143 0.51 -6.14 11.74
C PHE A 143 0.54 -5.65 13.19
N ASP A 144 1.37 -4.63 13.43
CA ASP A 144 1.50 -3.97 14.74
C ASP A 144 0.52 -2.79 14.85
N SER A 145 0.28 -2.08 13.73
CA SER A 145 -0.69 -0.98 13.64
C SER A 145 -1.55 -1.10 12.39
N ILE A 146 -2.77 -0.58 12.45
CA ILE A 146 -3.69 -0.50 11.32
C ILE A 146 -4.27 0.91 11.25
N PHE A 147 -4.14 1.54 10.08
CA PHE A 147 -4.79 2.80 9.74
C PHE A 147 -6.19 2.51 9.22
N CYS A 148 -7.16 2.71 10.08
CA CYS A 148 -8.57 2.42 9.84
C CYS A 148 -9.25 3.58 9.11
N THR A 149 -10.07 3.28 8.10
CA THR A 149 -10.79 4.30 7.34
C THR A 149 -11.98 4.88 8.10
N GLY A 150 -12.41 4.22 9.16
CA GLY A 150 -13.50 4.65 10.03
C GLY A 150 -13.74 3.69 11.17
N PRO A 151 -14.71 4.01 12.05
CA PRO A 151 -14.99 3.24 13.27
C PRO A 151 -15.38 1.79 13.01
N HIS A 152 -16.02 1.50 11.86
CA HIS A 152 -16.37 0.13 11.49
C HIS A 152 -15.14 -0.80 11.41
N HIS A 153 -14.01 -0.33 10.79
CA HIS A 153 -12.79 -1.12 10.76
C HIS A 153 -12.22 -1.34 12.16
N VAL A 154 -12.27 -0.33 13.03
CA VAL A 154 -11.81 -0.46 14.42
C VAL A 154 -12.61 -1.54 15.15
N GLU A 155 -13.94 -1.51 15.04
CA GLU A 155 -14.81 -2.50 15.69
C GLU A 155 -14.61 -3.91 15.12
N GLU A 156 -14.48 -4.05 13.82
CA GLU A 156 -14.26 -5.33 13.16
C GLU A 156 -12.91 -5.95 13.57
N ILE A 157 -11.82 -5.18 13.57
CA ILE A 157 -10.51 -5.67 14.01
C ILE A 157 -10.53 -6.05 15.48
N LYS A 158 -11.11 -5.22 16.37
CA LYS A 158 -11.27 -5.55 17.79
C LYS A 158 -12.12 -6.82 18.00
N ALA A 159 -13.17 -6.99 17.20
CA ALA A 159 -14.00 -8.20 17.28
C ALA A 159 -13.19 -9.44 16.87
N THR A 160 -12.37 -9.34 15.83
CA THR A 160 -11.48 -10.40 15.38
C THR A 160 -10.42 -10.74 16.44
N GLU A 161 -9.80 -9.73 17.05
CA GLU A 161 -8.84 -9.92 18.14
C GLU A 161 -9.46 -10.68 19.32
N ARG A 162 -10.66 -10.27 19.77
CA ARG A 162 -11.38 -10.96 20.84
C ARG A 162 -11.74 -12.41 20.47
N LEU A 163 -12.28 -12.61 19.26
CA LEU A 163 -12.75 -13.92 18.81
C LEU A 163 -11.64 -14.96 18.71
N TYR A 164 -10.46 -14.52 18.28
CA TYR A 164 -9.32 -15.43 18.03
C TYR A 164 -8.19 -15.29 19.05
N ASN A 165 -8.42 -14.55 20.13
CA ASN A 165 -7.44 -14.29 21.20
C ASN A 165 -6.08 -13.80 20.64
N LEU A 166 -6.13 -12.80 19.75
CA LEU A 166 -4.96 -12.21 19.11
C LEU A 166 -4.40 -11.06 19.94
N ASN A 167 -3.13 -10.74 19.73
CA ASN A 167 -2.53 -9.54 20.30
C ASN A 167 -3.24 -8.29 19.78
N HIS A 168 -3.43 -7.33 20.68
CA HIS A 168 -4.02 -6.04 20.32
C HIS A 168 -3.10 -5.24 19.41
N LYS A 169 -3.69 -4.69 18.37
CA LYS A 169 -3.00 -3.78 17.44
C LYS A 169 -3.27 -2.33 17.81
N ASN A 170 -2.35 -1.46 17.45
CA ASN A 170 -2.60 -0.03 17.53
C ASN A 170 -3.51 0.39 16.35
N LEU A 171 -4.77 0.70 16.65
CA LEU A 171 -5.77 1.07 15.65
C LEU A 171 -5.92 2.59 15.62
N VAL A 172 -5.69 3.19 14.46
CA VAL A 172 -5.75 4.64 14.24
C VAL A 172 -6.84 4.95 13.24
N GLU A 173 -7.86 5.69 13.66
CA GLU A 173 -8.87 6.22 12.74
C GLU A 173 -8.29 7.41 11.98
N CYS A 174 -7.97 7.23 10.70
CA CYS A 174 -7.32 8.24 9.87
C CYS A 174 -8.18 8.72 8.68
N GLY A 175 -9.38 8.14 8.52
CA GLY A 175 -10.21 8.40 7.36
C GLY A 175 -9.70 7.69 6.10
N TYR A 176 -10.21 8.15 4.94
CA TYR A 176 -9.88 7.56 3.65
C TYR A 176 -9.48 8.67 2.65
N GLY A 177 -8.18 8.89 2.52
CA GLY A 177 -7.61 10.03 1.77
C GLY A 177 -8.07 10.12 0.31
N LEU A 178 -8.47 9.02 -0.32
CA LEU A 178 -9.05 9.03 -1.67
C LEU A 178 -10.38 9.80 -1.71
N LEU A 179 -11.22 9.71 -0.67
CA LEU A 179 -12.46 10.50 -0.61
C LEU A 179 -12.17 11.99 -0.51
N ASP A 180 -11.19 12.38 0.31
CA ASP A 180 -10.76 13.77 0.42
C ASP A 180 -10.25 14.32 -0.92
N LYS A 181 -9.52 13.50 -1.67
CA LYS A 181 -9.03 13.84 -3.00
C LYS A 181 -10.20 14.01 -3.99
N LEU A 182 -11.18 13.12 -3.96
CA LEU A 182 -12.38 13.20 -4.80
C LEU A 182 -13.23 14.43 -4.47
N GLN A 183 -13.39 14.78 -3.18
CA GLN A 183 -14.12 15.97 -2.77
C GLN A 183 -13.43 17.27 -3.20
N LYS A 184 -12.09 17.29 -3.19
CA LYS A 184 -11.29 18.45 -3.62
C LYS A 184 -11.21 18.57 -5.14
N SER A 185 -11.38 17.48 -5.88
CA SER A 185 -11.51 17.53 -7.33
C SER A 185 -12.81 18.27 -7.66
N LYS A 186 -12.70 19.43 -8.35
CA LYS A 186 -13.88 20.19 -8.75
C LYS A 186 -14.86 19.24 -9.42
N PRO A 187 -16.15 19.23 -9.03
CA PRO A 187 -17.15 18.54 -9.83
C PRO A 187 -16.95 19.04 -11.26
N LEU A 188 -17.02 18.14 -12.21
CA LEU A 188 -17.03 18.51 -13.62
C LEU A 188 -18.25 19.43 -13.80
N GLN A 189 -18.02 20.74 -13.58
CA GLN A 189 -19.06 21.74 -13.72
C GLN A 189 -19.53 21.64 -15.15
N ASN A 190 -20.79 21.25 -15.32
CA ASN A 190 -21.51 21.26 -16.59
C ASN A 190 -21.11 20.22 -17.63
N GLN A 191 -20.65 19.01 -17.26
CA GLN A 191 -21.02 17.90 -18.13
C GLN A 191 -22.52 17.66 -17.93
N GLU A 192 -23.30 18.19 -18.86
CA GLU A 192 -24.74 17.97 -18.91
C GLU A 192 -25.01 16.49 -18.60
N MET A 193 -25.83 16.23 -17.56
CA MET A 193 -26.25 14.87 -17.21
C MET A 193 -27.01 14.19 -18.36
N HIS A 194 -27.29 14.96 -19.41
CA HIS A 194 -27.92 14.53 -20.65
C HIS A 194 -26.91 14.65 -21.79
N THR A 195 -26.97 13.71 -22.71
CA THR A 195 -26.33 13.86 -24.02
C THR A 195 -27.01 15.02 -24.76
N LYS A 196 -26.34 15.68 -25.73
CA LYS A 196 -26.90 16.76 -26.53
C LYS A 196 -28.20 16.35 -27.26
N ASP A 197 -28.44 15.04 -27.40
CA ASP A 197 -29.64 14.46 -28.00
C ASP A 197 -30.72 14.08 -26.97
N GLY A 198 -30.57 14.52 -25.69
CA GLY A 198 -31.57 14.29 -24.64
C GLY A 198 -31.56 12.87 -24.03
N ARG A 199 -30.63 11.99 -24.42
CA ARG A 199 -30.53 10.64 -23.85
C ARG A 199 -29.95 10.69 -22.44
N LYS A 200 -30.44 9.82 -21.58
CA LYS A 200 -29.88 9.64 -20.21
C LYS A 200 -28.58 8.84 -20.28
N ARG A 201 -27.62 9.25 -19.48
CA ARG A 201 -26.40 8.46 -19.23
C ARG A 201 -26.65 7.52 -18.06
N ILE A 202 -26.36 6.24 -18.26
CA ILE A 202 -26.48 5.21 -17.21
C ILE A 202 -25.08 4.67 -16.98
N LEU A 203 -24.59 4.77 -15.73
CA LEU A 203 -23.34 4.12 -15.31
C LEU A 203 -23.68 2.69 -14.87
N VAL A 204 -23.07 1.71 -15.53
CA VAL A 204 -23.11 0.30 -15.11
C VAL A 204 -21.74 -0.05 -14.57
N ALA A 205 -21.64 -0.21 -13.26
CA ALA A 205 -20.39 -0.48 -12.55
C ALA A 205 -20.53 -1.71 -11.64
N PRO A 206 -20.69 -2.91 -12.20
CA PRO A 206 -20.83 -4.13 -11.41
C PRO A 206 -19.49 -4.51 -10.76
N SER A 207 -19.54 -5.25 -9.66
CA SER A 207 -18.36 -5.88 -9.07
C SER A 207 -17.74 -6.87 -10.05
N TRP A 208 -16.41 -6.96 -10.03
CA TRP A 208 -15.65 -7.95 -10.80
C TRP A 208 -15.77 -9.35 -10.17
N GLY A 209 -15.56 -10.39 -10.98
CA GLY A 209 -15.52 -11.79 -10.51
C GLY A 209 -16.13 -12.76 -11.50
N LYS A 210 -15.82 -14.04 -11.39
CA LYS A 210 -16.28 -15.12 -12.32
C LYS A 210 -17.79 -15.18 -12.54
N LYS A 211 -18.59 -14.58 -11.63
CA LYS A 211 -20.04 -14.46 -11.72
C LYS A 211 -20.49 -13.01 -11.91
N GLY A 212 -19.57 -12.14 -12.27
CA GLY A 212 -19.88 -10.73 -12.54
C GLY A 212 -20.83 -10.57 -13.71
N LEU A 213 -21.59 -9.46 -13.72
CA LEU A 213 -22.59 -9.20 -14.77
C LEU A 213 -21.94 -9.12 -16.16
N LEU A 214 -20.78 -8.46 -16.25
CA LEU A 214 -20.05 -8.29 -17.52
C LEU A 214 -19.47 -9.61 -18.03
N GLU A 215 -18.97 -10.46 -17.12
CA GLU A 215 -18.36 -11.75 -17.47
C GLU A 215 -19.39 -12.82 -17.85
N THR A 216 -20.61 -12.72 -17.32
CA THR A 216 -21.62 -13.77 -17.50
C THR A 216 -22.68 -13.44 -18.54
N LYS A 217 -23.00 -12.18 -18.74
CA LYS A 217 -24.11 -11.76 -19.64
C LYS A 217 -23.63 -11.09 -20.92
N GLY A 218 -22.34 -10.71 -20.98
CA GLY A 218 -21.72 -10.02 -22.10
C GLY A 218 -22.52 -8.75 -22.49
N LEU A 219 -21.91 -7.60 -22.36
CA LEU A 219 -22.46 -6.36 -22.92
C LEU A 219 -21.79 -6.07 -24.25
#